data_d4d4f20b4fd3014ec9c7dd061426df9f
#
_entry.id   d4d4f20b4fd3014ec9c7dd061426df9f
#
_cell.length_a   1.000
_cell.length_b   1.000
_cell.length_c   1.000
_cell.angle_alpha   90.00
_cell.angle_beta   90.00
_cell.angle_gamma   90.00
#
_symmetry.space_group_name_H-M   'P 1'
#
loop_
_entity.id
_entity.type
_entity.pdbx_description
1 polymer ?
#
loop_
_entity_poly.entity_id
_entity_poly.type
_entity_poly.pdbx_seq_one_letter_code
_entity_poly.pdbx_strand_id
1 'polypeptide(L)'
;MGRKSSYENGMYQQLMEIMGRLDTIEKEHKKETGELKTEIADLKKENLLLRQENQLLKDDNARLKSIINNDSSNTSLPPSADQKGKPAN
;
A
#
# COMPACT_ATOMS: atom_id res chain seq x y z
N MET A 1 -52.04 -41.26 -0.16
CA MET A 1 -51.99 -40.47 0.25
C MET A 1 -51.05 -39.57 0.11
N GLY A 2 -50.94 -38.81 -0.37
CA GLY A 2 -49.97 -37.85 -0.70
C GLY A 2 -49.40 -36.99 0.41
N ARG A 3 -49.69 -37.39 1.60
CA ARG A 3 -49.23 -36.61 2.68
C ARG A 3 -47.79 -36.92 3.04
N LYS A 4 -46.92 -35.95 3.02
CA LYS A 4 -45.56 -36.12 3.46
C LYS A 4 -45.49 -36.25 4.96
N SER A 5 -44.53 -37.02 5.45
CA SER A 5 -44.34 -37.14 6.87
C SER A 5 -43.78 -35.87 7.45
N SER A 6 -43.94 -35.71 8.76
CA SER A 6 -43.33 -34.57 9.44
C SER A 6 -41.84 -34.54 9.24
N TYR A 7 -41.23 -35.68 9.21
CA TYR A 7 -39.77 -35.82 8.99
C TYR A 7 -39.36 -35.24 7.64
N GLU A 8 -40.10 -35.60 6.61
CA GLU A 8 -39.78 -35.12 5.27
C GLU A 8 -39.97 -33.61 5.15
N ASN A 9 -41.03 -33.08 5.76
CA ASN A 9 -41.26 -31.66 5.78
C ASN A 9 -40.18 -30.90 6.52
N GLY A 10 -39.75 -31.49 7.65
CA GLY A 10 -38.65 -30.87 8.41
C GLY A 10 -37.34 -30.84 7.65
N MET A 11 -37.06 -31.95 6.97
CA MET A 11 -35.84 -32.00 6.14
C MET A 11 -35.87 -31.00 5.01
N TYR A 12 -37.02 -30.87 4.37
CA TYR A 12 -37.18 -29.93 3.27
C TYR A 12 -36.95 -28.50 3.77
N GLN A 13 -37.53 -28.17 4.91
CA GLN A 13 -37.36 -26.85 5.48
C GLN A 13 -35.91 -26.55 5.84
N GLN A 14 -35.24 -27.54 6.44
CA GLN A 14 -33.84 -27.39 6.76
C GLN A 14 -33.00 -27.15 5.52
N LEU A 15 -33.31 -27.88 4.47
CA LEU A 15 -32.60 -27.74 3.21
C LEU A 15 -32.75 -26.33 2.66
N MET A 16 -34.00 -25.84 2.68
CA MET A 16 -34.26 -24.49 2.20
C MET A 16 -33.55 -23.44 3.02
N GLU A 17 -33.48 -23.64 4.31
CA GLU A 17 -32.76 -22.75 5.22
C GLU A 17 -31.27 -22.71 4.87
N ILE A 18 -30.69 -23.87 4.69
CA ILE A 18 -29.27 -23.98 4.35
C ILE A 18 -28.98 -23.31 3.02
N MET A 19 -29.84 -23.54 2.04
CA MET A 19 -29.68 -22.92 0.74
C MET A 19 -29.75 -21.39 0.84
N GLY A 20 -30.65 -20.89 1.68
CA GLY A 20 -30.75 -19.47 1.91
C GLY A 20 -29.51 -18.88 2.55
N ARG A 21 -28.96 -19.60 3.51
CA ARG A 21 -27.72 -19.17 4.18
C ARG A 21 -26.57 -19.17 3.21
N LEU A 22 -26.46 -20.21 2.38
CA LEU A 22 -25.41 -20.29 1.39
C LEU A 22 -25.50 -19.14 0.40
N ASP A 23 -26.69 -18.81 -0.01
CA ASP A 23 -26.91 -17.69 -0.91
C ASP A 23 -26.44 -16.38 -0.30
N THR A 24 -26.78 -16.18 0.97
CA THR A 24 -26.35 -14.98 1.70
C THR A 24 -24.83 -14.91 1.80
N ILE A 25 -24.23 -16.04 2.18
CA ILE A 25 -22.78 -16.12 2.31
C ILE A 25 -22.10 -15.81 0.97
N GLU A 26 -22.65 -16.36 -0.10
CA GLU A 26 -22.11 -16.11 -1.44
C GLU A 26 -22.16 -14.64 -1.80
N LYS A 27 -23.26 -14.00 -1.51
CA LYS A 27 -23.44 -12.59 -1.82
C LYS A 27 -22.48 -11.73 -1.02
N GLU A 28 -22.36 -12.04 0.27
CA GLU A 28 -21.43 -11.31 1.14
C GLU A 28 -20.01 -11.52 0.71
N HIS A 29 -19.68 -12.73 0.31
CA HIS A 29 -18.34 -13.05 -0.16
C HIS A 29 -18.00 -12.27 -1.43
N LYS A 30 -18.93 -12.19 -2.35
CA LYS A 30 -18.72 -11.43 -3.58
C LYS A 30 -18.53 -9.94 -3.29
N LYS A 31 -19.31 -9.43 -2.35
CA LYS A 31 -19.20 -8.04 -1.96
C LYS A 31 -17.85 -7.76 -1.34
N GLU A 32 -17.44 -8.58 -0.39
CA GLU A 32 -16.15 -8.42 0.27
C GLU A 32 -15.00 -8.56 -0.70
N THR A 33 -15.08 -9.53 -1.59
CA THR A 33 -14.05 -9.72 -2.59
C THR A 33 -13.92 -8.51 -3.50
N GLY A 34 -15.05 -7.94 -3.89
CA GLY A 34 -15.06 -6.74 -4.69
C GLY A 34 -14.42 -5.56 -3.99
N GLU A 35 -14.77 -5.39 -2.70
CA GLU A 35 -14.20 -4.32 -1.89
C GLU A 35 -12.70 -4.50 -1.72
N LEU A 36 -12.26 -5.73 -1.49
CA LEU A 36 -10.85 -6.03 -1.33
C LEU A 36 -10.07 -5.77 -2.61
N LYS A 37 -10.66 -6.12 -3.74
CA LYS A 37 -10.02 -5.86 -5.03
C LYS A 37 -9.82 -4.37 -5.27
N THR A 38 -10.82 -3.59 -4.89
CA THR A 38 -10.73 -2.13 -5.00
C THR A 38 -9.64 -1.59 -4.09
N GLU A 39 -9.60 -2.08 -2.85
CA GLU A 39 -8.58 -1.68 -1.90
C GLU A 39 -7.18 -2.02 -2.39
N ILE A 40 -7.03 -3.21 -2.95
CA ILE A 40 -5.74 -3.65 -3.47
C ILE A 40 -5.30 -2.74 -4.61
N ALA A 41 -6.23 -2.40 -5.49
CA ALA A 41 -5.92 -1.50 -6.60
C ALA A 41 -5.48 -0.12 -6.09
N ASP A 42 -6.19 0.39 -5.10
CA ASP A 42 -5.85 1.69 -4.50
C ASP A 42 -4.49 1.65 -3.83
N LEU A 43 -4.21 0.57 -3.10
CA LEU A 43 -2.94 0.41 -2.41
C LEU A 43 -1.78 0.28 -3.39
N LYS A 44 -1.99 -0.40 -4.49
CA LYS A 44 -0.96 -0.52 -5.53
C LYS A 44 -0.63 0.83 -6.14
N LYS A 45 -1.67 1.62 -6.36
CA LYS A 45 -1.50 2.97 -6.89
C LYS A 45 -0.74 3.84 -5.90
N GLU A 46 -1.13 3.78 -4.65
CA GLU A 46 -0.48 4.53 -3.58
C GLU A 46 0.98 4.13 -3.47
N ASN A 47 1.24 2.84 -3.53
CA ASN A 47 2.60 2.32 -3.46
C ASN A 47 3.46 2.86 -4.60
N LEU A 48 2.91 2.89 -5.79
CA LEU A 48 3.62 3.40 -6.94
C LEU A 48 3.98 4.87 -6.75
N LEU A 49 3.02 5.65 -6.28
CA LEU A 49 3.24 7.08 -6.02
C LEU A 49 4.31 7.29 -4.94
N LEU A 50 4.25 6.49 -3.88
CA LEU A 50 5.23 6.58 -2.81
C LEU A 50 6.62 6.22 -3.28
N ARG A 51 6.74 5.24 -4.16
CA ARG A 51 8.03 4.85 -4.73
C ARG A 51 8.62 5.98 -5.57
N GLN A 52 7.76 6.63 -6.36
CA GLN A 52 8.20 7.75 -7.16
C GLN A 52 8.63 8.90 -6.28
N GLU A 53 7.87 9.19 -5.24
CA GLU A 53 8.20 10.22 -4.28
C GLU A 53 9.52 9.93 -3.59
N ASN A 54 9.71 8.68 -3.18
CA ASN A 54 10.95 8.26 -2.55
C ASN A 54 12.14 8.43 -3.47
N GLN A 55 11.96 8.12 -4.74
CA GLN A 55 13.05 8.26 -5.70
C GLN A 55 13.42 9.73 -5.89
N LEU A 56 12.41 10.59 -5.98
CA LEU A 56 12.65 12.02 -6.10
C LEU A 56 13.38 12.57 -4.89
N LEU A 57 12.99 12.11 -3.69
CA LEU A 57 13.64 12.54 -2.47
C LEU A 57 15.08 12.05 -2.39
N LYS A 58 15.34 10.85 -2.85
CA LYS A 58 16.71 10.32 -2.90
C LYS A 58 17.57 11.13 -3.86
N ASP A 59 17.00 11.47 -5.01
CA ASP A 59 17.71 12.27 -6.00
C ASP A 59 18.00 13.66 -5.44
N ASP A 60 17.03 14.26 -4.77
CA ASP A 60 17.19 15.57 -4.15
C ASP A 60 18.25 15.53 -3.06
N ASN A 61 18.24 14.48 -2.25
CA ASN A 61 19.22 14.32 -1.18
C ASN A 61 20.63 14.20 -1.76
N ALA A 62 20.77 13.43 -2.83
CA ALA A 62 22.08 13.27 -3.48
C ALA A 62 22.54 14.60 -4.05
N ARG A 63 21.64 15.35 -4.65
CA ARG A 63 21.96 16.64 -5.22
C ARG A 63 22.38 17.64 -4.15
N LEU A 64 21.64 17.66 -3.04
CA LEU A 64 21.94 18.57 -1.95
C LEU A 64 23.29 18.22 -1.29
N LYS A 65 23.56 16.93 -1.13
CA LYS A 65 24.83 16.50 -0.57
C LYS A 65 25.99 16.92 -1.46
N SER A 66 25.79 16.81 -2.76
CA SER A 66 26.80 17.24 -3.73
C SER A 66 27.08 18.73 -3.63
N ILE A 67 26.01 19.51 -3.49
CA ILE A 67 26.14 20.97 -3.36
C ILE A 67 26.89 21.33 -2.08
N ILE A 68 26.51 20.69 -0.97
CA ILE A 68 27.15 20.94 0.32
C ILE A 68 28.63 20.58 0.26
N ASN A 69 28.96 19.44 -0.34
CA ASN A 69 30.34 19.01 -0.47
C ASN A 69 31.16 19.97 -1.33
N ASN A 70 30.57 20.45 -2.41
CA ASN A 70 31.25 21.42 -3.27
C ASN A 70 31.50 22.73 -2.52
N ASP A 71 30.50 23.19 -1.78
CA ASP A 71 30.64 24.42 -0.99
C ASP A 71 31.74 24.27 0.06
N SER A 72 31.76 23.13 0.71
CA SER A 72 32.81 22.85 1.71
C SER A 72 34.17 22.87 1.06
N SER A 73 34.29 22.29 -0.12
CA SER A 73 35.58 22.29 -0.84
C SER A 73 36.00 23.71 -1.22
N ASN A 74 35.05 24.53 -1.62
CA ASN A 74 35.35 25.89 -2.04
C ASN A 74 35.75 26.79 -0.90
N THR A 75 35.20 26.57 0.27
CA THR A 75 35.47 27.44 1.41
C THR A 75 36.77 27.11 2.08
N SER A 76 37.38 26.04 1.75
CA SER A 76 38.65 25.70 2.38
C SER A 76 39.79 26.51 1.83
N LEU A 77 39.78 27.49 1.21
CA LEU A 77 40.89 28.32 0.75
C LEU A 77 41.27 29.36 1.46
N PRO A 78 40.74 29.27 1.55
CA PRO A 78 41.16 29.92 2.19
C PRO A 78 41.18 30.28 2.53
N PRO A 79 41.34 30.37 2.48
CA PRO A 79 41.51 30.51 3.21
C PRO A 79 41.28 30.57 3.37
N SER A 80 41.62 30.58 3.30
CA SER A 80 41.72 30.43 3.89
C SER A 80 41.34 30.09 3.86
N ALA A 81 41.91 30.30 3.31
CA ALA A 81 41.83 29.78 3.75
C ALA A 81 41.37 29.34 3.80
N ASP A 82 41.76 29.50 3.34
CA ASP A 82 41.79 29.18 3.90
C ASP A 82 41.43 28.92 4.15
N GLN A 83 41.65 28.85 3.79
CA GLN A 83 41.79 28.56 4.35
C GLN A 83 41.55 28.11 4.63
N LYS A 84 42.00 28.21 4.15
CA LYS A 84 42.17 27.91 4.57
C LYS A 84 41.99 27.42 4.83
N GLY A 85 42.95 28.22 3.99
CA GLY A 85 43.15 27.67 4.66
C GLY A 85 43.11 27.44 4.57
N LYS A 86 42.77 27.01 4.40
CA LYS A 86 43.10 26.76 4.74
C LYS A 86 42.99 26.34 4.91
N PRO A 87 43.54 26.72 4.41
CA PRO A 87 43.68 26.33 4.86
C PRO A 87 43.55 26.08 4.87
N ALA A 88 43.99 26.10 4.51
CA ALA A 88 44.26 25.77 4.94
C ALA A 88 44.09 25.50 5.03
N ASN A 89 44.47 25.69 4.81
CA ASN A 89 44.58 25.43 5.31
C ASN A 89 44.26 25.16 5.55
#